data_441e0863d6541d6922b9bad5cf973b04
#
_entry.id   441e0863d6541d6922b9bad5cf973b04
#
_cell.length_a   1.000
_cell.length_b   1.000
_cell.length_c   1.000
_cell.angle_alpha   90.00
_cell.angle_beta   90.00
_cell.angle_gamma   90.00
#
_symmetry.space_group_name_H-M   'P 1'
#
loop_
_entity.id
_entity.type
_entity.pdbx_description
1 polymer ?
#
loop_
_entity_poly.entity_id
_entity_poly.type
_entity_poly.pdbx_seq_one_letter_code
_entity_poly.pdbx_strand_id
1 'polypeptide(L)'
;MPQFAQQPPPSGTGPRHRPRTGYLATPLSREEQRRVAQMYREHQGLLRLMGRKLCRKYPFVSAEDVFSCIDQAFIKTCRAWKPAKGTFSTLLTVFAEGDVLHFIRDHNWLVKAPGAVRRNGQLARRMLDRGCSRTEVLAELSISEEQLKLALVATSPTDHDIRGFDLHVCPRATPWELLEQGETAT
;
A
#
# COMPACT_ATOMS: atom_id res chain seq x y z
N MET A 1 -8.35 -26.68 47.01
CA MET A 1 -8.54 -26.25 45.63
C MET A 1 -8.52 -24.74 45.59
N PRO A 2 -7.43 -24.07 45.13
CA PRO A 2 -7.40 -22.61 45.05
C PRO A 2 -8.15 -22.15 43.78
N GLN A 3 -9.12 -21.26 43.97
CA GLN A 3 -9.84 -20.59 42.92
C GLN A 3 -8.91 -19.56 42.22
N PHE A 4 -8.57 -19.80 40.99
CA PHE A 4 -7.94 -18.81 40.13
C PHE A 4 -8.96 -17.73 39.78
N ALA A 5 -8.86 -16.58 40.41
CA ALA A 5 -9.57 -15.36 40.06
C ALA A 5 -9.12 -14.95 38.63
N GLN A 6 -10.03 -15.02 37.65
CA GLN A 6 -9.82 -14.52 36.31
C GLN A 6 -9.76 -12.98 36.39
N GLN A 7 -8.56 -12.41 36.24
CA GLN A 7 -8.41 -10.98 35.99
C GLN A 7 -9.00 -10.63 34.61
N PRO A 8 -9.83 -9.59 34.53
CA PRO A 8 -10.29 -9.10 33.22
C PRO A 8 -9.09 -8.58 32.40
N PRO A 9 -9.09 -8.78 31.07
CA PRO A 9 -8.01 -8.29 30.23
C PRO A 9 -7.91 -6.76 30.34
N PRO A 10 -6.68 -6.20 30.34
CA PRO A 10 -6.50 -4.76 30.37
C PRO A 10 -7.17 -4.13 29.14
N SER A 11 -8.02 -3.16 29.38
CA SER A 11 -8.64 -2.32 28.35
C SER A 11 -7.53 -1.54 27.62
N GLY A 12 -6.92 -2.19 26.63
CA GLY A 12 -5.94 -1.60 25.77
C GLY A 12 -6.60 -0.50 24.94
N THR A 13 -6.47 0.74 25.36
CA THR A 13 -6.57 1.91 24.49
C THR A 13 -5.42 1.83 23.49
N GLY A 14 -5.59 0.98 22.48
CA GLY A 14 -4.70 0.94 21.31
C GLY A 14 -4.60 2.35 20.70
N PRO A 15 -3.46 2.73 20.14
CA PRO A 15 -3.27 4.05 19.58
C PRO A 15 -4.38 4.30 18.58
N ARG A 16 -5.24 5.28 18.86
CA ARG A 16 -6.34 5.69 17.98
C ARG A 16 -5.74 6.01 16.62
N HIS A 17 -6.09 5.21 15.65
CA HIS A 17 -5.66 5.38 14.26
C HIS A 17 -6.19 6.73 13.78
N ARG A 18 -5.36 7.78 13.87
CA ARG A 18 -5.69 9.09 13.32
C ARG A 18 -5.86 8.91 11.82
N PRO A 19 -6.97 9.36 11.22
CA PRO A 19 -7.15 9.26 9.79
C PRO A 19 -5.99 9.96 9.09
N ARG A 20 -5.25 9.20 8.26
CA ARG A 20 -4.02 9.64 7.56
C ARG A 20 -4.29 10.72 6.50
N THR A 21 -5.54 10.99 6.20
CA THR A 21 -6.00 12.00 5.23
C THR A 21 -5.92 13.44 5.73
N GLY A 22 -5.56 13.69 6.99
CA GLY A 22 -5.64 15.02 7.61
C GLY A 22 -4.88 16.13 6.87
N TYR A 23 -3.76 15.82 6.19
CA TYR A 23 -3.00 16.85 5.45
C TYR A 23 -3.57 17.18 4.07
N LEU A 24 -4.39 16.30 3.48
CA LEU A 24 -4.99 16.50 2.16
C LEU A 24 -6.50 16.77 2.23
N ALA A 25 -7.13 16.57 3.39
CA ALA A 25 -8.57 16.71 3.57
C ALA A 25 -9.07 18.16 3.37
N THR A 26 -8.22 19.14 3.60
CA THR A 26 -8.58 20.56 3.41
C THR A 26 -8.03 21.05 2.07
N PRO A 27 -8.83 21.68 1.20
CA PRO A 27 -8.33 22.28 -0.02
C PRO A 27 -7.25 23.33 0.29
N LEU A 28 -6.31 23.51 -0.63
CA LEU A 28 -5.25 24.50 -0.50
C LEU A 28 -5.84 25.92 -0.69
N SER A 29 -5.50 26.83 0.20
CA SER A 29 -5.76 28.25 -0.03
C SER A 29 -4.97 28.75 -1.25
N ARG A 30 -5.38 29.88 -1.85
CA ARG A 30 -4.64 30.46 -3.00
C ARG A 30 -3.19 30.77 -2.66
N GLU A 31 -2.92 31.21 -1.44
CA GLU A 31 -1.57 31.50 -0.97
C GLU A 31 -0.73 30.23 -0.80
N GLU A 32 -1.29 29.20 -0.18
CA GLU A 32 -0.65 27.89 -0.09
C GLU A 32 -0.35 27.30 -1.47
N GLN A 33 -1.28 27.43 -2.42
CA GLN A 33 -1.08 26.98 -3.80
C GLN A 33 0.13 27.66 -4.45
N ARG A 34 0.26 28.99 -4.30
CA ARG A 34 1.41 29.75 -4.82
C ARG A 34 2.71 29.28 -4.19
N ARG A 35 2.72 29.10 -2.86
CA ARG A 35 3.87 28.63 -2.11
C ARG A 35 4.28 27.23 -2.55
N VAL A 36 3.32 26.29 -2.64
CA VAL A 36 3.56 24.91 -3.11
C VAL A 36 4.10 24.93 -4.53
N ALA A 37 3.53 25.71 -5.45
CA ALA A 37 3.98 25.83 -6.83
C ALA A 37 5.41 26.40 -6.95
N GLN A 38 5.79 27.34 -6.08
CA GLN A 38 7.15 27.86 -6.03
C GLN A 38 8.12 26.79 -5.52
N MET A 39 7.83 26.16 -4.40
CA MET A 39 8.66 25.10 -3.83
C MET A 39 8.80 23.90 -4.80
N TYR A 40 7.72 23.59 -5.54
CA TYR A 40 7.76 22.51 -6.54
C TYR A 40 8.79 22.82 -7.65
N ARG A 41 8.82 24.05 -8.16
CA ARG A 41 9.82 24.47 -9.16
C ARG A 41 11.25 24.39 -8.62
N GLU A 42 11.45 24.82 -7.38
CA GLU A 42 12.76 24.80 -6.72
C GLU A 42 13.28 23.36 -6.48
N HIS A 43 12.37 22.40 -6.25
CA HIS A 43 12.73 21.03 -5.89
C HIS A 43 12.50 19.99 -7.01
N GLN A 44 12.24 20.42 -8.25
CA GLN A 44 12.00 19.49 -9.38
C GLN A 44 13.11 18.45 -9.57
N GLY A 45 14.38 18.87 -9.41
CA GLY A 45 15.52 17.96 -9.51
C GLY A 45 15.48 16.85 -8.46
N LEU A 46 15.12 17.20 -7.23
CA LEU A 46 14.97 16.26 -6.12
C LEU A 46 13.84 15.28 -6.38
N LEU A 47 12.66 15.78 -6.82
CA LEU A 47 11.49 14.94 -7.12
C LEU A 47 11.81 13.91 -8.21
N ARG A 48 12.48 14.33 -9.29
CA ARG A 48 12.91 13.42 -10.37
C ARG A 48 13.91 12.39 -9.88
N LEU A 49 14.87 12.78 -9.04
CA LEU A 49 15.85 11.86 -8.45
C LEU A 49 15.16 10.81 -7.58
N MET A 50 14.24 11.24 -6.72
CA MET A 50 13.45 10.36 -5.87
C MET A 50 12.57 9.41 -6.69
N GLY A 51 11.90 9.92 -7.72
CA GLY A 51 11.10 9.11 -8.64
C GLY A 51 11.91 7.98 -9.25
N ARG A 52 13.08 8.29 -9.83
CA ARG A 52 13.97 7.27 -10.40
C ARG A 52 14.45 6.25 -9.35
N LYS A 53 14.77 6.70 -8.13
CA LYS A 53 15.18 5.81 -7.03
C LYS A 53 14.06 4.87 -6.62
N LEU A 54 12.84 5.38 -6.46
CA LEU A 54 11.68 4.58 -6.04
C LEU A 54 11.19 3.65 -7.16
N CYS A 55 11.20 4.07 -8.43
CA CYS A 55 10.92 3.18 -9.56
C CYS A 55 11.91 2.00 -9.64
N ARG A 56 13.20 2.23 -9.38
CA ARG A 56 14.19 1.14 -9.31
C ARG A 56 13.96 0.21 -8.12
N LYS A 57 13.52 0.77 -6.98
CA LYS A 57 13.26 0.00 -5.76
C LYS A 57 11.98 -0.83 -5.86
N TYR A 58 11.00 -0.35 -6.62
CA TYR A 58 9.68 -0.97 -6.79
C TYR A 58 9.32 -1.11 -8.27
N PRO A 59 10.03 -1.96 -9.04
CA PRO A 59 9.88 -2.06 -10.51
C PRO A 59 8.52 -2.59 -10.95
N PHE A 60 7.75 -3.18 -10.04
CA PHE A 60 6.41 -3.72 -10.28
C PHE A 60 5.30 -2.66 -10.12
N VAL A 61 5.64 -1.43 -9.75
CA VAL A 61 4.70 -0.29 -9.68
C VAL A 61 4.91 0.58 -10.91
N SER A 62 3.83 1.06 -11.52
CA SER A 62 3.95 1.95 -12.66
C SER A 62 4.71 3.24 -12.28
N ALA A 63 5.49 3.78 -13.20
CA ALA A 63 6.20 5.03 -12.94
C ALA A 63 5.23 6.17 -12.63
N GLU A 64 4.08 6.22 -13.29
CA GLU A 64 3.03 7.22 -13.06
C GLU A 64 2.50 7.19 -11.64
N ASP A 65 2.23 6.00 -11.11
CA ASP A 65 1.76 5.82 -9.74
C ASP A 65 2.81 6.26 -8.72
N VAL A 66 4.08 5.90 -8.97
CA VAL A 66 5.20 6.34 -8.13
C VAL A 66 5.30 7.86 -8.11
N PHE A 67 5.24 8.53 -9.28
CA PHE A 67 5.29 9.99 -9.34
C PHE A 67 4.07 10.64 -8.70
N SER A 68 2.87 10.10 -8.90
CA SER A 68 1.65 10.54 -8.21
C SER A 68 1.78 10.48 -6.69
N CYS A 69 2.34 9.40 -6.14
CA CYS A 69 2.60 9.28 -4.71
C CYS A 69 3.60 10.35 -4.22
N ILE A 70 4.65 10.62 -5.01
CA ILE A 70 5.65 11.64 -4.67
C ILE A 70 5.04 13.04 -4.68
N ASP A 71 4.18 13.35 -5.64
CA ASP A 71 3.49 14.66 -5.71
C ASP A 71 2.55 14.86 -4.51
N GLN A 72 1.82 13.81 -4.11
CA GLN A 72 1.02 13.85 -2.89
C GLN A 72 1.89 14.04 -1.64
N ALA A 73 2.99 13.30 -1.54
CA ALA A 73 3.95 13.42 -0.44
C ALA A 73 4.57 14.82 -0.39
N PHE A 74 4.82 15.43 -1.55
CA PHE A 74 5.32 16.80 -1.65
C PHE A 74 4.35 17.81 -1.03
N ILE A 75 3.06 17.75 -1.38
CA ILE A 75 2.03 18.62 -0.81
C ILE A 75 1.94 18.43 0.71
N LYS A 76 1.94 17.17 1.18
CA LYS A 76 1.96 16.85 2.62
C LYS A 76 3.18 17.45 3.31
N THR A 77 4.35 17.35 2.66
CA THR A 77 5.60 17.89 3.18
C THR A 77 5.56 19.41 3.27
N CYS A 78 5.06 20.11 2.25
CA CYS A 78 4.91 21.57 2.27
C CYS A 78 4.06 22.06 3.45
N ARG A 79 3.02 21.31 3.83
CA ARG A 79 2.16 21.62 4.97
C ARG A 79 2.77 21.27 6.32
N ALA A 80 3.51 20.17 6.37
CA ALA A 80 4.05 19.64 7.63
C ALA A 80 5.42 20.21 8.00
N TRP A 81 6.17 20.69 7.00
CA TRP A 81 7.55 21.10 7.21
C TRP A 81 7.67 22.38 8.04
N LYS A 82 8.59 22.28 9.00
CA LYS A 82 9.00 23.37 9.87
C LYS A 82 10.52 23.47 9.82
N PRO A 83 11.12 24.60 9.40
CA PRO A 83 12.59 24.76 9.26
C PRO A 83 13.36 24.38 10.52
N ALA A 84 12.81 24.70 11.69
CA ALA A 84 13.43 24.38 12.98
C ALA A 84 13.52 22.88 13.31
N LYS A 85 12.81 22.00 12.57
CA LYS A 85 12.77 20.55 12.85
C LYS A 85 13.60 19.71 11.89
N GLY A 86 14.22 20.32 10.89
CA GLY A 86 15.04 19.61 9.93
C GLY A 86 14.87 20.05 8.48
N THR A 87 15.59 19.39 7.58
CA THR A 87 15.57 19.74 6.16
C THR A 87 14.31 19.26 5.45
N PHE A 88 13.86 20.05 4.49
CA PHE A 88 12.70 19.71 3.65
C PHE A 88 12.90 18.37 2.92
N SER A 89 14.09 18.14 2.38
CA SER A 89 14.42 16.94 1.62
C SER A 89 14.32 15.65 2.45
N THR A 90 14.75 15.70 3.72
CA THR A 90 14.63 14.54 4.62
C THR A 90 13.17 14.19 4.88
N LEU A 91 12.35 15.19 5.20
CA LEU A 91 10.92 14.97 5.46
C LEU A 91 10.20 14.46 4.22
N LEU A 92 10.51 15.03 3.04
CA LEU A 92 9.96 14.60 1.76
C LEU A 92 10.31 13.15 1.45
N THR A 93 11.56 12.74 1.68
CA THR A 93 11.99 11.36 1.45
C THR A 93 11.18 10.37 2.28
N VAL A 94 10.98 10.68 3.57
CA VAL A 94 10.19 9.82 4.47
C VAL A 94 8.73 9.73 4.02
N PHE A 95 8.11 10.85 3.64
CA PHE A 95 6.73 10.85 3.19
C PHE A 95 6.55 10.16 1.84
N ALA A 96 7.44 10.41 0.88
CA ALA A 96 7.37 9.79 -0.44
C ALA A 96 7.52 8.27 -0.37
N GLU A 97 8.50 7.77 0.39
CA GLU A 97 8.68 6.33 0.58
C GLU A 97 7.47 5.73 1.31
N GLY A 98 6.97 6.40 2.33
CA GLY A 98 5.77 5.99 3.06
C GLY A 98 4.54 5.92 2.17
N ASP A 99 4.28 6.92 1.33
CA ASP A 99 3.12 6.96 0.45
C ASP A 99 3.19 5.88 -0.64
N VAL A 100 4.36 5.65 -1.24
CA VAL A 100 4.55 4.54 -2.20
C VAL A 100 4.32 3.18 -1.53
N LEU A 101 4.84 2.97 -0.33
CA LEU A 101 4.58 1.72 0.42
C LEU A 101 3.09 1.55 0.75
N HIS A 102 2.39 2.65 1.03
CA HIS A 102 0.94 2.60 1.24
C HIS A 102 0.19 2.27 -0.03
N PHE A 103 0.56 2.91 -1.14
CA PHE A 103 -0.02 2.62 -2.44
C PHE A 103 0.16 1.14 -2.79
N ILE A 104 1.38 0.61 -2.66
CA ILE A 104 1.65 -0.82 -2.88
C ILE A 104 0.76 -1.69 -2.00
N ARG A 105 0.64 -1.36 -0.72
CA ARG A 105 -0.19 -2.14 0.21
C ARG A 105 -1.68 -2.11 -0.16
N ASP A 106 -2.16 -0.97 -0.64
CA ASP A 106 -3.60 -0.75 -0.78
C ASP A 106 -4.09 -1.06 -2.20
N HIS A 107 -3.23 -1.01 -3.23
CA HIS A 107 -3.61 -1.14 -4.63
C HIS A 107 -2.94 -2.30 -5.37
N ASN A 108 -1.75 -2.74 -4.94
CA ASN A 108 -0.98 -3.75 -5.69
C ASN A 108 -1.37 -5.20 -5.36
N TRP A 109 -2.37 -5.39 -4.51
CA TRP A 109 -2.82 -6.71 -4.11
C TRP A 109 -4.30 -6.88 -4.42
N LEU A 110 -4.66 -7.85 -5.24
CA LEU A 110 -6.05 -8.22 -5.53
C LEU A 110 -6.83 -8.59 -4.26
N VAL A 111 -6.14 -9.19 -3.29
CA VAL A 111 -6.72 -9.58 -2.01
C VAL A 111 -6.04 -8.83 -0.88
N LYS A 112 -6.82 -8.07 -0.11
CA LYS A 112 -6.33 -7.40 1.10
C LYS A 112 -6.16 -8.42 2.22
N ALA A 113 -4.99 -9.06 2.27
CA ALA A 113 -4.66 -9.97 3.36
C ALA A 113 -4.33 -9.21 4.66
N PRO A 114 -4.69 -9.76 5.84
CA PRO A 114 -4.29 -9.22 7.13
C PRO A 114 -2.78 -8.99 7.22
N GLY A 115 -2.37 -7.94 7.94
CA GLY A 115 -0.95 -7.57 8.03
C GLY A 115 -0.04 -8.69 8.57
N ALA A 116 -0.55 -9.52 9.49
CA ALA A 116 0.17 -10.68 10.01
C ALA A 116 0.44 -11.73 8.90
N VAL A 117 -0.56 -12.04 8.09
CA VAL A 117 -0.45 -13.00 6.98
C VAL A 117 0.58 -12.53 5.97
N ARG A 118 0.57 -11.25 5.59
CA ARG A 118 1.58 -10.68 4.68
C ARG A 118 2.98 -10.71 5.26
N ARG A 119 3.14 -10.38 6.55
CA ARG A 119 4.43 -10.43 7.23
C ARG A 119 5.00 -11.83 7.22
N ASN A 120 4.19 -12.81 7.60
CA ASN A 120 4.59 -14.22 7.59
C ASN A 120 4.95 -14.69 6.18
N GLY A 121 4.19 -14.30 5.15
CA GLY A 121 4.50 -14.62 3.76
C GLY A 121 5.82 -14.02 3.28
N GLN A 122 6.12 -12.77 3.63
CA GLN A 122 7.39 -12.13 3.28
C GLN A 122 8.58 -12.78 3.99
N LEU A 123 8.42 -13.16 5.27
CA LEU A 123 9.45 -13.85 6.03
C LEU A 123 9.65 -15.26 5.47
N ALA A 124 8.58 -15.99 5.23
CA ALA A 124 8.62 -17.35 4.64
C ALA A 124 9.37 -17.35 3.29
N ARG A 125 9.07 -16.40 2.39
CA ARG A 125 9.79 -16.29 1.10
C ARG A 125 11.27 -16.07 1.31
N ARG A 126 11.65 -15.11 2.17
CA ARG A 126 13.08 -14.83 2.46
C ARG A 126 13.81 -16.07 3.01
N MET A 127 13.14 -16.88 3.82
CA MET A 127 13.72 -18.12 4.35
C MET A 127 13.85 -19.17 3.25
N LEU A 128 12.82 -19.38 2.44
CA LEU A 128 12.85 -20.29 1.29
C LEU A 128 13.92 -19.88 0.27
N ASP A 129 14.05 -18.59 -0.04
CA ASP A 129 15.08 -18.05 -0.95
C ASP A 129 16.51 -18.26 -0.41
N ARG A 130 16.66 -18.38 0.92
CA ARG A 130 17.93 -18.74 1.58
C ARG A 130 18.19 -20.25 1.63
N GLY A 131 17.27 -21.06 1.10
CA GLY A 131 17.40 -22.53 1.08
C GLY A 131 16.87 -23.24 2.32
N CYS A 132 16.14 -22.54 3.22
CA CYS A 132 15.47 -23.20 4.34
C CYS A 132 14.38 -24.15 3.83
N SER A 133 14.23 -25.29 4.46
CA SER A 133 13.16 -26.25 4.17
C SER A 133 11.80 -25.70 4.64
N ARG A 134 10.72 -26.20 4.04
CA ARG A 134 9.37 -25.83 4.47
C ARG A 134 9.10 -26.14 5.94
N THR A 135 9.61 -27.24 6.42
CA THR A 135 9.47 -27.65 7.82
C THR A 135 10.15 -26.69 8.77
N GLU A 136 11.33 -26.20 8.44
CA GLU A 136 12.03 -25.17 9.21
C GLU A 136 11.25 -23.84 9.23
N VAL A 137 10.68 -23.43 8.09
CA VAL A 137 9.85 -22.22 8.00
C VAL A 137 8.61 -22.33 8.87
N LEU A 138 7.93 -23.48 8.89
CA LEU A 138 6.76 -23.73 9.73
C LEU A 138 7.12 -23.66 11.22
N ALA A 139 8.24 -24.25 11.60
CA ALA A 139 8.72 -24.24 12.99
C ALA A 139 9.10 -22.84 13.45
N GLU A 140 9.87 -22.11 12.63
CA GLU A 140 10.36 -20.76 12.97
C GLU A 140 9.21 -19.73 13.07
N LEU A 141 8.26 -19.78 12.13
CA LEU A 141 7.12 -18.85 12.13
C LEU A 141 5.97 -19.32 13.02
N SER A 142 6.04 -20.52 13.60
CA SER A 142 4.99 -21.13 14.43
C SER A 142 3.60 -21.09 13.75
N ILE A 143 3.55 -21.40 12.46
CA ILE A 143 2.33 -21.40 11.66
C ILE A 143 2.02 -22.78 11.08
N SER A 144 0.74 -23.04 10.78
CA SER A 144 0.33 -24.28 10.10
C SER A 144 0.70 -24.24 8.61
N GLU A 145 0.71 -25.41 7.97
CA GLU A 145 0.98 -25.48 6.53
C GLU A 145 -0.07 -24.74 5.69
N GLU A 146 -1.33 -24.77 6.12
CA GLU A 146 -2.41 -24.01 5.49
C GLU A 146 -2.19 -22.50 5.60
N GLN A 147 -1.77 -22.05 6.77
CA GLN A 147 -1.42 -20.64 6.99
C GLN A 147 -0.20 -20.24 6.15
N LEU A 148 0.79 -21.10 5.99
CA LEU A 148 1.93 -20.86 5.12
C LEU A 148 1.50 -20.75 3.66
N LYS A 149 0.66 -21.66 3.17
CA LYS A 149 0.11 -21.61 1.80
C LYS A 149 -0.63 -20.29 1.58
N LEU A 150 -1.53 -19.92 2.50
CA LEU A 150 -2.27 -18.67 2.42
C LEU A 150 -1.34 -17.45 2.43
N ALA A 151 -0.32 -17.45 3.29
CA ALA A 151 0.64 -16.37 3.40
C ALA A 151 1.50 -16.22 2.13
N LEU A 152 1.92 -17.31 1.53
CA LEU A 152 2.66 -17.31 0.28
C LEU A 152 1.81 -16.81 -0.90
N VAL A 153 0.55 -17.24 -1.00
CA VAL A 153 -0.40 -16.72 -2.00
C VAL A 153 -0.65 -15.23 -1.81
N ALA A 154 -0.88 -14.80 -0.56
CA ALA A 154 -1.13 -13.39 -0.25
C ALA A 154 0.07 -12.47 -0.50
N THR A 155 1.26 -13.01 -0.66
CA THR A 155 2.50 -12.27 -0.96
C THR A 155 3.08 -12.58 -2.34
N SER A 156 2.45 -13.47 -3.11
CA SER A 156 2.79 -13.62 -4.52
C SER A 156 2.53 -12.31 -5.23
N PRO A 157 3.50 -11.79 -6.02
CA PRO A 157 3.16 -10.79 -7.00
C PRO A 157 2.06 -11.42 -7.85
N THR A 158 0.92 -10.76 -7.88
CA THR A 158 -0.13 -11.13 -8.83
C THR A 158 0.52 -10.89 -10.17
N ASP A 159 0.76 -11.96 -10.89
CA ASP A 159 1.17 -11.86 -12.27
C ASP A 159 0.01 -11.11 -12.95
N HIS A 160 0.22 -9.82 -13.21
CA HIS A 160 -0.73 -8.98 -13.93
C HIS A 160 -0.76 -9.36 -15.41
N ASP A 161 -0.28 -10.54 -15.74
CA ASP A 161 -0.49 -11.13 -17.05
C ASP A 161 -1.96 -11.53 -17.14
N ILE A 162 -2.78 -10.47 -17.37
CA ILE A 162 -4.21 -10.58 -17.69
C ILE A 162 -4.47 -11.52 -18.88
N ARG A 163 -3.42 -11.98 -19.56
CA ARG A 163 -3.50 -12.95 -20.67
C ARG A 163 -3.97 -14.35 -20.24
N GLY A 164 -3.92 -14.68 -18.95
CA GLY A 164 -4.44 -15.94 -18.41
C GLY A 164 -5.77 -15.78 -17.65
N PHE A 165 -6.23 -14.58 -17.43
CA PHE A 165 -7.64 -14.35 -17.15
C PHE A 165 -8.37 -14.41 -18.49
N ASP A 166 -8.68 -15.61 -18.96
CA ASP A 166 -9.94 -15.77 -19.65
C ASP A 166 -10.95 -15.06 -18.76
N LEU A 167 -11.33 -13.88 -19.22
CA LEU A 167 -12.53 -13.23 -18.71
C LEU A 167 -13.57 -14.32 -18.84
N HIS A 168 -13.85 -15.04 -17.75
CA HIS A 168 -15.11 -15.71 -17.61
C HIS A 168 -16.09 -14.54 -17.71
N VAL A 169 -16.41 -14.23 -18.96
CA VAL A 169 -17.50 -13.35 -19.32
C VAL A 169 -18.62 -13.84 -18.46
N CYS A 170 -18.97 -13.05 -17.45
CA CYS A 170 -20.07 -13.40 -16.58
C CYS A 170 -21.21 -13.74 -17.54
N PRO A 171 -21.77 -14.97 -17.51
CA PRO A 171 -22.78 -15.37 -18.50
C PRO A 171 -24.08 -14.55 -18.38
N ARG A 172 -24.09 -13.61 -17.46
CA ARG A 172 -25.12 -12.58 -17.35
C ARG A 172 -24.79 -11.50 -18.36
N ALA A 173 -25.72 -11.26 -19.28
CA ALA A 173 -25.66 -10.14 -20.21
C ALA A 173 -25.25 -8.86 -19.47
N THR A 174 -24.31 -8.12 -20.05
CA THR A 174 -23.92 -6.82 -19.51
C THR A 174 -25.15 -5.89 -19.45
N PRO A 175 -25.19 -4.91 -18.54
CA PRO A 175 -26.29 -3.94 -18.52
C PRO A 175 -26.56 -3.30 -19.89
N TRP A 176 -25.54 -3.19 -20.74
CA TRP A 176 -25.65 -2.67 -22.11
C TRP A 176 -26.38 -3.65 -23.04
N GLU A 177 -26.01 -4.92 -23.04
CA GLU A 177 -26.69 -5.98 -23.80
C GLU A 177 -28.14 -6.16 -23.39
N LEU A 178 -28.48 -5.94 -22.11
CA LEU A 178 -29.86 -5.94 -21.61
C LEU A 178 -30.67 -4.74 -22.13
N LEU A 179 -30.04 -3.59 -22.32
CA LEU A 179 -30.68 -2.41 -22.92
C LEU A 179 -30.95 -2.61 -24.40
N GLU A 180 -29.99 -3.16 -25.17
CA GLU A 180 -30.17 -3.47 -26.60
C GLU A 180 -31.27 -4.52 -26.82
N GLN A 181 -31.41 -5.51 -25.94
CA GLN A 181 -32.49 -6.50 -26.00
C GLN A 181 -33.86 -5.92 -25.68
N GLY A 182 -33.91 -4.84 -24.88
CA GLY A 182 -35.13 -4.13 -24.54
C GLY A 182 -35.66 -3.24 -25.65
N GLU A 183 -34.80 -2.71 -26.51
CA GLU A 183 -35.22 -1.84 -27.62
C GLU A 183 -35.76 -2.61 -28.86
N THR A 184 -35.47 -3.90 -28.97
CA THR A 184 -35.93 -4.74 -30.10
C THR A 184 -37.30 -5.40 -29.83
N ALA A 185 -37.92 -5.14 -28.69
CA ALA A 185 -39.22 -5.77 -28.25
C ALA A 185 -40.43 -4.83 -28.36
N THR A 186 -40.38 -3.80 -29.22
CA THR A 186 -41.54 -2.89 -29.49
C THR A 186 -42.05 -2.99 -30.91
#